data_a21f42cec729321b297f0454efa59f8c
#
_entry.id   a21f42cec729321b297f0454efa59f8c
#
_cell.length_a   1.000
_cell.length_b   1.000
_cell.length_c   1.000
_cell.angle_alpha   90.00
_cell.angle_beta   90.00
_cell.angle_gamma   90.00
#
_symmetry.space_group_name_H-M   'P 1'
#
loop_
_entity.id
_entity.type
_entity.pdbx_description
1 polymer ?
#
loop_
_entity_poly.entity_id
_entity_poly.type
_entity_poly.pdbx_seq_one_letter_code
_entity_poly.pdbx_strand_id
1 'polypeptide(L)'
;MTPARLKLAAAAVAACVAATGWAAETPIEMKGCLVTESAVLDKVGEVTIGINVTRGSIDLKGGPSDMMTHDCRVVWSASKAGVEFTNRCVNADKDGDKTITMASGTPKSFQWKYLSGSGKFQGITGGGTAEIVTPYPRSGNVSASCWQGRGTYTLAR
;
A
#
# COMPACT_ATOMS: atom_id res chain seq x y z
N MET A 1 -67.00 -47.01 -6.58
CA MET A 1 -65.66 -46.82 -7.12
C MET A 1 -65.39 -45.33 -7.21
N THR A 2 -64.59 -44.79 -6.26
CA THR A 2 -64.31 -43.35 -6.14
C THR A 2 -62.86 -43.10 -6.58
N PRO A 3 -62.57 -42.17 -7.49
CA PRO A 3 -61.18 -41.92 -7.93
C PRO A 3 -60.44 -41.03 -6.94
N ALA A 4 -59.26 -41.49 -6.54
CA ALA A 4 -58.32 -40.79 -5.65
C ALA A 4 -57.71 -39.61 -6.44
N ARG A 5 -57.82 -38.40 -5.88
CA ARG A 5 -57.14 -37.19 -6.41
C ARG A 5 -55.72 -37.11 -5.89
N LEU A 6 -54.77 -37.28 -6.78
CA LEU A 6 -53.35 -37.07 -6.55
C LEU A 6 -53.07 -35.57 -6.45
N LYS A 7 -52.67 -35.06 -5.25
CA LYS A 7 -52.21 -33.69 -5.07
C LYS A 7 -50.69 -33.61 -5.34
N LEU A 8 -50.30 -33.03 -6.47
CA LEU A 8 -48.90 -32.65 -6.73
C LEU A 8 -48.56 -31.44 -5.86
N ALA A 9 -47.64 -31.64 -4.92
CA ALA A 9 -47.00 -30.52 -4.18
C ALA A 9 -45.81 -30.01 -5.01
N ALA A 10 -45.93 -28.80 -5.53
CA ALA A 10 -44.84 -28.11 -6.20
C ALA A 10 -43.88 -27.54 -5.13
N ALA A 11 -42.70 -28.13 -4.98
CA ALA A 11 -41.65 -27.61 -4.13
C ALA A 11 -40.95 -26.46 -4.88
N ALA A 12 -41.15 -25.22 -4.44
CA ALA A 12 -40.43 -24.07 -4.92
C ALA A 12 -39.01 -24.07 -4.35
N VAL A 13 -38.02 -24.40 -5.16
CA VAL A 13 -36.60 -24.25 -4.82
C VAL A 13 -36.25 -22.76 -4.95
N ALA A 14 -36.18 -22.06 -3.82
CA ALA A 14 -35.65 -20.69 -3.77
C ALA A 14 -34.13 -20.77 -3.95
N ALA A 15 -33.65 -20.46 -5.14
CA ALA A 15 -32.22 -20.27 -5.41
C ALA A 15 -31.76 -18.99 -4.71
N CYS A 16 -31.09 -19.13 -3.54
CA CYS A 16 -30.33 -18.06 -2.94
C CYS A 16 -29.13 -17.74 -3.83
N VAL A 17 -29.29 -16.77 -4.73
CA VAL A 17 -28.15 -16.15 -5.42
C VAL A 17 -27.43 -15.31 -4.38
N ALA A 18 -26.37 -15.87 -3.80
CA ALA A 18 -25.43 -15.10 -3.00
C ALA A 18 -24.80 -14.05 -3.93
N ALA A 19 -25.28 -12.81 -3.83
CA ALA A 19 -24.62 -11.69 -4.46
C ALA A 19 -23.23 -11.57 -3.83
N THR A 20 -22.20 -12.04 -4.53
CA THR A 20 -20.81 -11.75 -4.21
C THR A 20 -20.60 -10.27 -4.48
N GLY A 21 -20.96 -9.44 -3.51
CA GLY A 21 -20.72 -8.01 -3.54
C GLY A 21 -19.20 -7.78 -3.56
N TRP A 22 -18.68 -7.45 -4.71
CA TRP A 22 -17.30 -6.99 -4.84
C TRP A 22 -17.16 -5.74 -3.99
N ALA A 23 -16.18 -5.72 -3.08
CA ALA A 23 -15.89 -4.53 -2.31
C ALA A 23 -15.47 -3.44 -3.30
N ALA A 24 -16.16 -2.28 -3.26
CA ALA A 24 -15.87 -1.19 -4.17
C ALA A 24 -14.47 -0.61 -3.88
N GLU A 25 -13.71 -0.33 -4.93
CA GLU A 25 -12.47 0.40 -4.81
C GLU A 25 -12.73 1.83 -4.34
N THR A 26 -12.00 2.27 -3.33
CA THR A 26 -12.08 3.62 -2.78
C THR A 26 -10.83 4.40 -3.17
N PRO A 27 -10.97 5.57 -3.82
CA PRO A 27 -9.84 6.43 -4.13
C PRO A 27 -9.13 6.94 -2.88
N ILE A 28 -7.80 7.06 -2.96
CA ILE A 28 -6.96 7.58 -1.88
C ILE A 28 -5.89 8.52 -2.44
N GLU A 29 -5.71 9.66 -1.79
CA GLU A 29 -4.58 10.55 -1.99
C GLU A 29 -3.68 10.50 -0.75
N MET A 30 -2.38 10.53 -0.96
CA MET A 30 -1.39 10.41 0.09
C MET A 30 -0.33 11.48 -0.04
N LYS A 31 0.11 12.01 1.10
CA LYS A 31 1.31 12.86 1.20
C LYS A 31 2.11 12.43 2.41
N GLY A 32 3.43 12.41 2.30
CA GLY A 32 4.29 12.06 3.41
C GLY A 32 5.60 12.82 3.34
N CYS A 33 6.15 13.13 4.52
CA CYS A 33 7.49 13.65 4.65
C CYS A 33 8.31 12.71 5.52
N LEU A 34 9.52 12.44 5.09
CA LEU A 34 10.35 11.36 5.61
C LEU A 34 11.75 11.88 5.92
N VAL A 35 12.33 11.34 6.98
CA VAL A 35 13.77 11.40 7.25
C VAL A 35 14.36 10.04 6.89
N THR A 36 15.45 10.06 6.17
CA THR A 36 16.12 8.88 5.63
C THR A 36 17.57 8.84 6.09
N GLU A 37 17.96 7.75 6.73
CA GLU A 37 19.36 7.38 6.96
C GLU A 37 19.79 6.39 5.88
N SER A 38 20.92 6.68 5.23
CA SER A 38 21.46 5.88 4.12
C SER A 38 22.79 5.23 4.48
N ALA A 39 22.99 4.00 4.07
CA ALA A 39 24.27 3.32 4.08
C ALA A 39 24.56 2.71 2.71
N VAL A 40 25.79 2.92 2.23
CA VAL A 40 26.30 2.21 1.06
C VAL A 40 26.77 0.83 1.53
N LEU A 41 26.32 -0.21 0.84
CA LEU A 41 26.71 -1.59 1.11
C LEU A 41 27.91 -2.01 0.26
N ASP A 42 27.86 -1.66 -1.03
CA ASP A 42 28.90 -2.08 -1.99
C ASP A 42 28.93 -1.17 -3.22
N LYS A 43 30.05 -1.23 -3.94
CA LYS A 43 30.23 -0.58 -5.24
C LYS A 43 30.98 -1.48 -6.19
N VAL A 44 30.33 -1.87 -7.27
CA VAL A 44 30.92 -2.70 -8.32
C VAL A 44 30.90 -1.93 -9.64
N GLY A 45 32.06 -1.51 -10.12
CA GLY A 45 32.19 -0.67 -11.30
C GLY A 45 31.46 0.66 -11.11
N GLU A 46 30.46 0.92 -11.96
CA GLU A 46 29.65 2.14 -11.93
C GLU A 46 28.35 1.98 -11.11
N VAL A 47 28.08 0.79 -10.58
CA VAL A 47 26.88 0.51 -9.80
C VAL A 47 27.19 0.60 -8.31
N THR A 48 26.44 1.42 -7.59
CA THR A 48 26.47 1.49 -6.12
C THR A 48 25.18 0.90 -5.59
N ILE A 49 25.25 0.06 -4.57
CA ILE A 49 24.11 -0.55 -3.88
C ILE A 49 24.10 -0.06 -2.44
N GLY A 50 22.93 0.24 -1.91
CA GLY A 50 22.80 0.67 -0.54
C GLY A 50 21.45 0.34 0.08
N ILE A 51 21.35 0.64 1.36
CA ILE A 51 20.13 0.52 2.14
C ILE A 51 19.79 1.85 2.80
N ASN A 52 18.48 2.06 3.00
CA ASN A 52 17.99 3.18 3.77
C ASN A 52 17.04 2.67 4.87
N VAL A 53 17.10 3.36 6.00
CA VAL A 53 16.02 3.36 7.00
C VAL A 53 15.31 4.69 6.88
N THR A 54 14.02 4.64 6.63
CA THR A 54 13.21 5.84 6.39
C THR A 54 12.05 5.89 7.36
N ARG A 55 11.86 7.02 8.03
CA ARG A 55 10.80 7.22 9.02
C ARG A 55 10.11 8.56 8.81
N GLY A 56 8.81 8.60 9.09
CA GLY A 56 8.01 9.82 8.99
C GLY A 56 6.52 9.58 9.21
N SER A 57 5.72 10.41 8.58
CA SER A 57 4.26 10.31 8.60
C SER A 57 3.68 10.36 7.20
N ILE A 58 2.48 9.82 7.08
CA ILE A 58 1.65 9.87 5.87
C ILE A 58 0.31 10.45 6.26
N ASP A 59 -0.11 11.48 5.54
CA ASP A 59 -1.49 11.96 5.53
C ASP A 59 -2.26 11.23 4.44
N LEU A 60 -3.45 10.74 4.78
CA LEU A 60 -4.28 9.92 3.91
C LEU A 60 -5.64 10.60 3.72
N LYS A 61 -5.88 11.17 2.55
CA LYS A 61 -7.18 11.73 2.21
C LYS A 61 -8.04 10.70 1.50
N GLY A 62 -9.23 10.43 2.03
CA GLY A 62 -10.13 9.38 1.54
C GLY A 62 -9.79 7.99 2.05
N GLY A 63 -8.76 7.85 2.88
CA GLY A 63 -8.37 6.59 3.50
C GLY A 63 -9.16 6.23 4.76
N PRO A 64 -9.00 5.00 5.27
CA PRO A 64 -9.64 4.56 6.50
C PRO A 64 -8.98 5.12 7.77
N SER A 65 -7.94 5.92 7.62
CA SER A 65 -7.26 6.69 8.68
C SER A 65 -6.72 7.98 8.08
N ASP A 66 -6.77 9.08 8.83
CA ASP A 66 -6.32 10.40 8.33
C ASP A 66 -4.79 10.53 8.32
N MET A 67 -4.11 9.92 9.30
CA MET A 67 -2.67 9.97 9.44
C MET A 67 -2.13 8.64 9.96
N MET A 68 -0.96 8.25 9.45
CA MET A 68 -0.22 7.08 9.90
C MET A 68 1.26 7.41 10.08
N THR A 69 1.92 6.74 11.02
CA THR A 69 3.38 6.67 11.03
C THR A 69 3.86 5.82 9.86
N HIS A 70 5.09 6.04 9.42
CA HIS A 70 5.69 5.39 8.26
C HIS A 70 7.13 4.98 8.59
N ASP A 71 7.40 3.70 8.64
CA ASP A 71 8.73 3.12 8.90
C ASP A 71 9.08 2.13 7.80
N CYS A 72 10.12 2.44 7.01
CA CYS A 72 10.49 1.66 5.84
C CYS A 72 11.93 1.15 5.91
N ARG A 73 12.10 0.01 5.25
CA ARG A 73 13.41 -0.54 4.86
C ARG A 73 13.49 -0.51 3.35
N VAL A 74 14.50 0.17 2.84
CA VAL A 74 14.70 0.42 1.41
C VAL A 74 16.00 -0.19 0.96
N VAL A 75 15.98 -0.92 -0.15
CA VAL A 75 17.17 -1.29 -0.90
C VAL A 75 17.19 -0.45 -2.16
N TRP A 76 18.33 0.14 -2.48
CA TRP A 76 18.47 0.97 -3.67
C TRP A 76 19.75 0.63 -4.43
N SER A 77 19.72 0.92 -5.73
CA SER A 77 20.88 0.93 -6.59
C SER A 77 20.97 2.23 -7.35
N ALA A 78 22.19 2.70 -7.56
CA ALA A 78 22.50 3.88 -8.35
C ALA A 78 23.51 3.56 -9.43
N SER A 79 23.25 4.03 -10.65
CA SER A 79 24.12 3.89 -11.82
C SER A 79 24.04 5.13 -12.69
N LYS A 80 24.70 5.14 -13.84
CA LYS A 80 24.54 6.20 -14.85
C LYS A 80 23.09 6.33 -15.36
N ALA A 81 22.33 5.24 -15.35
CA ALA A 81 20.91 5.23 -15.74
C ALA A 81 19.98 5.90 -14.70
N GLY A 82 20.47 6.11 -13.48
CA GLY A 82 19.72 6.72 -12.39
C GLY A 82 19.69 5.89 -11.12
N VAL A 83 18.73 6.20 -10.26
CA VAL A 83 18.48 5.50 -8.99
C VAL A 83 17.19 4.69 -9.09
N GLU A 84 17.27 3.43 -8.69
CA GLU A 84 16.12 2.54 -8.52
C GLU A 84 16.05 2.07 -7.08
N PHE A 85 14.85 1.81 -6.58
CA PHE A 85 14.67 1.30 -5.24
C PHE A 85 13.49 0.33 -5.12
N THR A 86 13.55 -0.48 -4.06
CA THR A 86 12.42 -1.26 -3.55
C THR A 86 12.37 -1.10 -2.05
N ASN A 87 11.17 -0.94 -1.50
CA ASN A 87 10.98 -0.83 -0.06
C ASN A 87 9.91 -1.78 0.49
N ARG A 88 9.94 -1.94 1.80
CA ARG A 88 8.86 -2.48 2.63
C ARG A 88 8.64 -1.51 3.78
N CYS A 89 7.39 -1.11 3.97
CA CYS A 89 7.00 -0.16 5.00
C CYS A 89 5.95 -0.75 5.93
N VAL A 90 6.10 -0.49 7.20
CA VAL A 90 5.05 -0.68 8.20
C VAL A 90 4.47 0.70 8.49
N ASN A 91 3.17 0.84 8.30
CA ASN A 91 2.44 2.06 8.64
C ASN A 91 1.51 1.72 9.81
N ALA A 92 1.45 2.57 10.81
CA ALA A 92 0.58 2.40 11.97
C ALA A 92 -0.21 3.68 12.23
N ASP A 93 -1.50 3.54 12.47
CA ASP A 93 -2.35 4.66 12.85
C ASP A 93 -2.33 4.92 14.37
N LYS A 94 -3.13 5.90 14.79
CA LYS A 94 -3.24 6.28 16.21
C LYS A 94 -3.80 5.17 17.12
N ASP A 95 -4.54 4.21 16.57
CA ASP A 95 -5.17 3.11 17.30
C ASP A 95 -4.24 1.87 17.36
N GLY A 96 -3.09 1.94 16.68
CA GLY A 96 -2.11 0.87 16.58
C GLY A 96 -2.41 -0.17 15.49
N ASP A 97 -3.46 0.04 14.70
CA ASP A 97 -3.75 -0.76 13.52
C ASP A 97 -2.73 -0.49 12.43
N LYS A 98 -2.34 -1.54 11.69
CA LYS A 98 -1.18 -1.47 10.80
C LYS A 98 -1.50 -1.89 9.39
N THR A 99 -0.75 -1.32 8.44
CA THR A 99 -0.62 -1.83 7.09
C THR A 99 0.84 -2.14 6.77
N ILE A 100 1.07 -3.12 5.92
CA ILE A 100 2.35 -3.37 5.27
C ILE A 100 2.20 -2.99 3.81
N THR A 101 3.06 -2.11 3.33
CA THR A 101 3.13 -1.70 1.94
C THR A 101 4.47 -2.05 1.31
N MET A 102 4.48 -2.13 0.00
CA MET A 102 5.69 -2.22 -0.81
C MET A 102 5.64 -1.13 -1.86
N ALA A 103 6.79 -0.51 -2.15
CA ALA A 103 6.94 0.33 -3.31
C ALA A 103 8.23 -0.01 -4.07
N SER A 104 8.24 0.26 -5.38
CA SER A 104 9.40 0.10 -6.24
C SER A 104 9.34 1.05 -7.44
N GLY A 105 10.51 1.43 -7.92
CA GLY A 105 10.67 2.33 -9.07
C GLY A 105 11.81 3.31 -8.88
N THR A 106 11.64 4.50 -9.40
CA THR A 106 12.60 5.61 -9.28
C THR A 106 12.05 6.71 -8.37
N PRO A 107 12.88 7.63 -7.86
CA PRO A 107 12.38 8.78 -7.09
C PRO A 107 11.36 9.65 -7.83
N LYS A 108 11.43 9.72 -9.15
CA LYS A 108 10.51 10.51 -9.97
C LYS A 108 9.16 9.83 -10.21
N SER A 109 9.12 8.50 -10.14
CA SER A 109 7.89 7.73 -10.35
C SER A 109 8.08 6.33 -9.78
N PHE A 110 7.24 5.96 -8.83
CA PHE A 110 7.24 4.63 -8.25
C PHE A 110 5.82 4.11 -8.05
N GLN A 111 5.67 2.80 -8.09
CA GLN A 111 4.43 2.11 -7.78
C GLN A 111 4.46 1.64 -6.34
N TRP A 112 3.31 1.66 -5.69
CA TRP A 112 3.13 1.13 -4.36
C TRP A 112 1.90 0.22 -4.31
N LYS A 113 1.89 -0.72 -3.35
CA LYS A 113 0.73 -1.59 -3.08
C LYS A 113 0.67 -2.00 -1.62
N TYR A 114 -0.53 -2.30 -1.15
CA TYR A 114 -0.72 -2.98 0.12
C TYR A 114 -0.33 -4.46 -0.02
N LEU A 115 0.33 -5.00 1.01
CA LEU A 115 0.66 -6.42 1.12
C LEU A 115 -0.21 -7.11 2.17
N SER A 116 -0.50 -6.40 3.26
CA SER A 116 -1.37 -6.88 4.35
C SER A 116 -1.81 -5.72 5.25
N GLY A 117 -2.77 -6.00 6.14
CA GLY A 117 -3.19 -5.10 7.20
C GLY A 117 -3.71 -5.86 8.42
N SER A 118 -3.75 -5.17 9.56
CA SER A 118 -4.32 -5.65 10.82
C SER A 118 -5.42 -4.72 11.32
N GLY A 119 -6.23 -5.19 12.28
CA GLY A 119 -7.33 -4.43 12.83
C GLY A 119 -8.31 -3.98 11.73
N LYS A 120 -8.64 -2.70 11.67
CA LYS A 120 -9.55 -2.14 10.66
C LYS A 120 -9.03 -2.23 9.21
N PHE A 121 -7.74 -2.52 9.04
CA PHE A 121 -7.12 -2.73 7.73
C PHE A 121 -7.03 -4.20 7.32
N GLN A 122 -7.61 -5.12 8.10
CA GLN A 122 -7.56 -6.54 7.76
C GLN A 122 -8.14 -6.80 6.38
N GLY A 123 -7.38 -7.53 5.54
CA GLY A 123 -7.76 -7.83 4.16
C GLY A 123 -7.67 -6.66 3.20
N ILE A 124 -6.98 -5.56 3.58
CA ILE A 124 -6.75 -4.44 2.67
C ILE A 124 -5.95 -4.88 1.44
N THR A 125 -6.41 -4.44 0.28
CA THR A 125 -5.73 -4.58 -1.01
C THR A 125 -5.74 -3.26 -1.74
N GLY A 126 -5.02 -3.16 -2.84
CA GLY A 126 -4.95 -1.95 -3.67
C GLY A 126 -3.53 -1.43 -3.79
N GLY A 127 -3.41 -0.28 -4.44
CA GLY A 127 -2.12 0.33 -4.75
C GLY A 127 -2.27 1.55 -5.62
N GLY A 128 -1.15 2.04 -6.13
CA GLY A 128 -1.14 3.24 -6.96
C GLY A 128 0.25 3.67 -7.35
N THR A 129 0.36 4.95 -7.65
CA THR A 129 1.62 5.60 -8.05
C THR A 129 1.95 6.74 -7.10
N ALA A 130 3.24 7.05 -6.99
CA ALA A 130 3.72 8.17 -6.21
C ALA A 130 5.05 8.71 -6.77
N GLU A 131 5.44 9.89 -6.30
CA GLU A 131 6.67 10.57 -6.67
C GLU A 131 7.23 11.37 -5.49
N ILE A 132 8.53 11.60 -5.46
CA ILE A 132 9.16 12.55 -4.54
C ILE A 132 9.00 13.95 -5.10
N VAL A 133 8.36 14.84 -4.34
CA VAL A 133 8.06 16.22 -4.79
C VAL A 133 9.02 17.26 -4.21
N THR A 134 9.60 17.00 -3.04
CA THR A 134 10.52 17.93 -2.40
C THR A 134 11.71 17.15 -1.83
N PRO A 135 12.86 17.15 -2.54
CA PRO A 135 14.11 16.69 -1.94
C PRO A 135 14.66 17.78 -1.03
N TYR A 136 15.10 17.40 0.17
CA TYR A 136 15.83 18.29 1.07
C TYR A 136 17.34 18.07 0.98
N PRO A 137 18.14 19.06 1.34
CA PRO A 137 19.58 18.91 1.37
C PRO A 137 20.02 17.73 2.25
N ARG A 138 21.05 17.03 1.81
CA ARG A 138 21.67 15.94 2.56
C ARG A 138 22.65 16.50 3.58
N SER A 139 22.67 15.96 4.79
CA SER A 139 23.67 16.21 5.80
C SER A 139 24.29 14.86 6.20
N GLY A 140 25.52 14.61 5.74
CA GLY A 140 26.18 13.32 5.91
C GLY A 140 25.40 12.19 5.22
N ASN A 141 25.01 11.19 6.00
CA ASN A 141 24.19 10.06 5.56
C ASN A 141 22.68 10.27 5.77
N VAL A 142 22.27 11.44 6.28
CA VAL A 142 20.87 11.77 6.53
C VAL A 142 20.34 12.70 5.46
N SER A 143 19.14 12.42 5.00
CA SER A 143 18.37 13.28 4.09
C SER A 143 16.90 13.31 4.50
N ALA A 144 16.18 14.31 4.01
CA ALA A 144 14.73 14.37 4.15
C ALA A 144 14.10 14.53 2.77
N SER A 145 12.86 14.12 2.64
CA SER A 145 12.08 14.32 1.41
C SER A 145 10.60 14.26 1.70
N CYS A 146 9.80 14.97 0.90
CA CYS A 146 8.37 14.78 0.87
C CYS A 146 7.96 14.14 -0.45
N TRP A 147 6.93 13.34 -0.40
CA TRP A 147 6.36 12.64 -1.54
C TRP A 147 4.84 12.80 -1.57
N GLN A 148 4.26 12.56 -2.71
CA GLN A 148 2.82 12.49 -2.90
C GLN A 148 2.46 11.29 -3.75
N GLY A 149 1.26 10.77 -3.55
CA GLY A 149 0.76 9.62 -4.29
C GLY A 149 -0.74 9.59 -4.37
N ARG A 150 -1.23 8.74 -5.27
CA ARG A 150 -2.65 8.46 -5.46
C ARG A 150 -2.83 6.99 -5.83
N GLY A 151 -4.01 6.48 -5.54
CA GLY A 151 -4.36 5.10 -5.87
C GLY A 151 -5.74 4.74 -5.39
N THR A 152 -5.97 3.45 -5.21
CA THR A 152 -7.22 2.91 -4.67
C THR A 152 -6.93 1.87 -3.60
N TYR A 153 -7.92 1.61 -2.75
CA TYR A 153 -7.91 0.48 -1.84
C TYR A 153 -9.29 -0.17 -1.76
N THR A 154 -9.31 -1.43 -1.37
CA THR A 154 -10.50 -2.15 -0.91
C THR A 154 -10.23 -2.77 0.45
N LEU A 155 -11.27 -2.83 1.30
CA LEU A 155 -11.25 -3.60 2.55
C LEU A 155 -12.11 -4.85 2.37
N ALA A 156 -11.66 -5.99 2.90
CA ALA A 156 -12.52 -7.17 3.02
C ALA A 156 -13.72 -6.81 3.92
N ARG A 157 -14.92 -7.20 3.48
CA ARG A 157 -16.15 -7.07 4.27
C ARG A 157 -16.32 -8.27 5.18
#